data_2752cedc23617275b9448817facbf19c
#
_entry.id   2752cedc23617275b9448817facbf19c
#
_cell.length_a   1.000
_cell.length_b   1.000
_cell.length_c   1.000
_cell.angle_alpha   90.00
_cell.angle_beta   90.00
_cell.angle_gamma   90.00
#
_symmetry.space_group_name_H-M   'P 1'
#
loop_
_entity.id
_entity.type
_entity.pdbx_description
1 polymer ?
#
loop_
_entity_poly.entity_id
_entity_poly.type
_entity_poly.pdbx_seq_one_letter_code
_entity_poly.pdbx_strand_id
1 'polypeptide(L)'
;SNVSNNDVSLIDQKIIKNGTLRFETADMNKTAAKIYAALKGANGYIQLDNETKGYNEITRNIVIRVPNQNFEKLINEVTHGVSYFDEKQITSEDVTEQFIDLEARLKSKKAAWLQKGTLVPFLRGMSEVC
;
A
#
# COMPACT_ATOMS: atom_id res chain seq x y z
N SER A 1 1.47 11.59 -34.75
CA SER A 1 0.70 10.56 -34.09
C SER A 1 1.56 9.59 -33.28
N ASN A 2 2.69 9.15 -33.82
CA ASN A 2 3.61 8.28 -33.07
C ASN A 2 4.26 9.03 -31.91
N VAL A 3 4.40 10.32 -32.02
CA VAL A 3 4.99 11.17 -30.98
C VAL A 3 4.12 11.20 -29.71
N SER A 4 2.80 11.30 -29.88
CA SER A 4 1.89 11.35 -28.74
C SER A 4 1.86 10.03 -27.97
N ASN A 5 1.98 8.90 -28.65
CA ASN A 5 2.05 7.59 -27.99
C ASN A 5 3.36 7.44 -27.20
N ASN A 6 4.45 7.95 -27.73
CA ASN A 6 5.73 7.94 -27.03
C ASN A 6 5.71 8.84 -25.79
N ASP A 7 5.07 10.00 -25.88
CA ASP A 7 4.91 10.90 -24.74
C ASP A 7 4.13 10.25 -23.61
N VAL A 8 3.05 9.54 -23.94
CA VAL A 8 2.25 8.81 -22.95
C VAL A 8 3.07 7.70 -22.28
N SER A 9 3.92 7.00 -23.04
CA SER A 9 4.75 5.93 -22.50
C SER A 9 5.87 6.44 -21.58
N LEU A 10 6.23 7.72 -21.67
CA LEU A 10 7.24 8.33 -20.79
C LEU A 10 6.68 8.73 -19.43
N ILE A 11 5.37 8.79 -19.28
CA ILE A 11 4.73 9.10 -18.00
C ILE A 11 4.63 7.82 -17.18
N ASP A 12 5.30 7.81 -16.05
CA ASP A 12 5.25 6.69 -15.12
C ASP A 12 3.94 6.72 -14.34
N GLN A 13 3.09 5.74 -14.57
CA GLN A 13 1.79 5.65 -13.90
C GLN A 13 1.95 5.31 -12.43
N LYS A 14 1.21 6.02 -11.59
CA LYS A 14 1.12 5.76 -10.15
C LYS A 14 -0.27 5.19 -9.84
N ILE A 15 -0.28 3.93 -9.47
CA ILE A 15 -1.52 3.21 -9.22
C ILE A 15 -1.51 2.72 -7.78
N ILE A 16 -2.60 3.01 -7.06
CA ILE A 16 -2.83 2.49 -5.72
C ILE A 16 -3.81 1.34 -5.82
N LYS A 17 -3.41 0.19 -5.30
CA LYS A 17 -4.26 -0.99 -5.22
C LYS A 17 -4.66 -1.23 -3.78
N ASN A 18 -5.96 -1.45 -3.57
CA ASN A 18 -6.51 -1.77 -2.26
C ASN A 18 -7.25 -3.09 -2.34
N GLY A 19 -7.11 -3.90 -1.31
CA GLY A 19 -7.82 -5.16 -1.22
C GLY A 19 -8.37 -5.37 0.17
N THR A 20 -9.60 -5.83 0.24
CA THR A 20 -10.24 -6.26 1.49
C THR A 20 -10.65 -7.72 1.32
N LEU A 21 -10.16 -8.55 2.23
CA LEU A 21 -10.46 -9.97 2.26
C LEU A 21 -11.03 -10.31 3.63
N ARG A 22 -12.16 -11.00 3.64
CA ARG A 22 -12.75 -11.55 4.85
C ARG A 22 -13.07 -13.02 4.62
N PHE A 23 -12.57 -13.88 5.46
CA PHE A 23 -12.83 -15.30 5.37
C PHE A 23 -12.65 -15.96 6.73
N GLU A 24 -13.24 -17.14 6.87
CA GLU A 24 -13.09 -17.93 8.08
C GLU A 24 -11.91 -18.89 7.94
N THR A 25 -11.29 -19.21 9.06
CA THR A 25 -10.22 -20.19 9.10
C THR A 25 -10.39 -21.09 10.32
N ALA A 26 -10.04 -22.36 10.15
CA ALA A 26 -10.07 -23.32 11.25
C ALA A 26 -8.90 -23.12 12.22
N ASP A 27 -7.81 -22.49 11.77
CA ASP A 27 -6.62 -22.26 12.57
C ASP A 27 -6.11 -20.84 12.33
N MET A 28 -6.49 -19.95 13.23
CA MET A 28 -6.14 -18.52 13.13
C MET A 28 -4.63 -18.29 13.15
N ASN A 29 -3.91 -18.99 14.01
CA ASN A 29 -2.46 -18.82 14.13
C ASN A 29 -1.72 -19.29 12.88
N LYS A 30 -2.15 -20.41 12.32
CA LYS A 30 -1.57 -20.93 11.09
C LYS A 30 -1.82 -20.00 9.91
N THR A 31 -3.02 -19.47 9.80
CA THR A 31 -3.38 -18.51 8.75
C THR A 31 -2.57 -17.21 8.90
N ALA A 32 -2.46 -16.69 10.11
CA ALA A 32 -1.65 -15.49 10.36
C ALA A 32 -0.18 -15.72 10.01
N ALA A 33 0.37 -16.87 10.36
CA ALA A 33 1.76 -17.21 10.00
C ALA A 33 1.96 -17.25 8.48
N LYS A 34 1.00 -17.77 7.77
CA LYS A 34 1.01 -17.81 6.29
C LYS A 34 1.01 -16.40 5.71
N ILE A 35 0.17 -15.52 6.24
CA ILE A 35 0.09 -14.12 5.81
C ILE A 35 1.42 -13.41 6.09
N TYR A 36 2.00 -13.59 7.26
CA TYR A 36 3.27 -12.98 7.62
C TYR A 36 4.41 -13.44 6.71
N ALA A 37 4.47 -14.73 6.40
CA ALA A 37 5.48 -15.27 5.51
C ALA A 37 5.35 -14.72 4.09
N ALA A 38 4.13 -14.65 3.57
CA ALA A 38 3.85 -14.09 2.26
C ALA A 38 4.23 -12.59 2.21
N LEU A 39 3.92 -11.86 3.26
CA LEU A 39 4.22 -10.43 3.37
C LEU A 39 5.72 -10.17 3.37
N LYS A 40 6.47 -10.97 4.10
CA LYS A 40 7.92 -10.87 4.14
C LYS A 40 8.54 -11.09 2.76
N GLY A 41 8.06 -12.10 2.03
CA GLY A 41 8.50 -12.37 0.67
C GLY A 41 8.11 -11.28 -0.33
N ALA A 42 7.09 -10.49 -0.03
CA ALA A 42 6.62 -9.41 -0.88
C ALA A 42 7.19 -8.03 -0.51
N ASN A 43 8.12 -7.95 0.43
CA ASN A 43 8.70 -6.70 0.94
C ASN A 43 7.65 -5.74 1.52
N GLY A 44 6.65 -6.31 2.15
CA GLY A 44 5.60 -5.53 2.80
C GLY A 44 5.82 -5.38 4.29
N TYR A 45 4.91 -4.65 4.94
CA TYR A 45 4.92 -4.50 6.38
C TYR A 45 3.49 -4.48 6.93
N ILE A 46 3.39 -4.72 8.23
CA ILE A 46 2.12 -4.72 8.94
C ILE A 46 1.87 -3.33 9.49
N GLN A 47 0.73 -2.76 9.11
CA GLN A 47 0.29 -1.47 9.64
C GLN A 47 -0.55 -1.63 10.90
N LEU A 48 -1.38 -2.68 10.94
CA LEU A 48 -2.27 -2.96 12.06
C LEU A 48 -2.45 -4.46 12.18
N ASP A 49 -2.46 -4.95 13.40
CA ASP A 49 -2.79 -6.34 13.71
C ASP A 49 -3.45 -6.37 15.09
N ASN A 50 -4.74 -6.57 15.12
CA ASN A 50 -5.47 -6.68 16.37
C ASN A 50 -6.42 -7.88 16.37
N GLU A 51 -6.70 -8.38 17.55
CA GLU A 51 -7.59 -9.49 17.76
C GLU A 51 -8.72 -9.06 18.69
N THR A 52 -9.94 -9.40 18.30
CA THR A 52 -11.13 -9.12 19.10
C THR A 52 -11.85 -10.42 19.39
N LYS A 53 -12.19 -10.63 20.65
CA LYS A 53 -12.94 -11.80 21.10
C LYS A 53 -14.39 -11.42 21.32
N GLY A 54 -15.27 -12.01 20.54
CA GLY A 54 -16.71 -11.90 20.71
C GLY A 54 -17.25 -13.08 21.52
N TYR A 55 -18.57 -13.20 21.56
CA TYR A 55 -19.26 -14.22 22.34
C TYR A 55 -18.88 -15.64 21.91
N ASN A 56 -18.92 -15.96 20.62
CA ASN A 56 -18.54 -17.27 20.07
C ASN A 56 -17.56 -17.12 18.92
N GLU A 57 -16.86 -16.01 18.85
CA GLU A 57 -16.10 -15.66 17.68
C GLU A 57 -14.81 -14.92 18.06
N ILE A 58 -13.73 -15.28 17.40
CA ILE A 58 -12.47 -14.56 17.47
C ILE A 58 -12.24 -13.94 16.09
N THR A 59 -12.09 -12.64 16.05
CA THR A 59 -11.81 -11.90 14.82
C THR A 59 -10.42 -11.31 14.89
N ARG A 60 -9.63 -11.51 13.86
CA ARG A 60 -8.32 -10.89 13.74
C ARG A 60 -8.31 -9.98 12.52
N ASN A 61 -7.95 -8.74 12.75
CA ASN A 61 -7.90 -7.72 11.71
C ASN A 61 -6.44 -7.35 11.44
N ILE A 62 -5.98 -7.62 10.25
CA ILE A 62 -4.60 -7.37 9.83
C ILE A 62 -4.63 -6.41 8.66
N VAL A 63 -3.99 -5.25 8.81
CA VAL A 63 -3.81 -4.29 7.72
C VAL A 63 -2.35 -4.31 7.32
N ILE A 64 -2.10 -4.57 6.07
CA ILE A 64 -0.75 -4.69 5.53
C ILE A 64 -0.54 -3.69 4.40
N ARG A 65 0.71 -3.29 4.24
CA ARG A 65 1.14 -2.45 3.13
C ARG A 65 2.22 -3.18 2.35
N VAL A 66 2.10 -3.16 1.04
CA VAL A 66 3.01 -3.88 0.15
C VAL A 66 3.28 -3.04 -1.09
N PRO A 67 4.50 -3.10 -1.65
CA PRO A 67 4.77 -2.43 -2.92
C PRO A 67 3.78 -2.88 -4.00
N ASN A 68 3.36 -1.94 -4.80
CA ASN A 68 2.29 -2.14 -5.78
C ASN A 68 2.54 -3.31 -6.72
N GLN A 69 3.78 -3.48 -7.16
CA GLN A 69 4.17 -4.57 -8.06
C GLN A 69 4.06 -5.96 -7.44
N ASN A 70 4.02 -6.04 -6.10
CA ASN A 70 3.93 -7.31 -5.38
C ASN A 70 2.53 -7.60 -4.86
N PHE A 71 1.59 -6.69 -5.08
CA PHE A 71 0.23 -6.78 -4.54
C PHE A 71 -0.51 -8.04 -5.01
N GLU A 72 -0.53 -8.29 -6.31
CA GLU A 72 -1.27 -9.43 -6.86
C GLU A 72 -0.68 -10.76 -6.42
N LYS A 73 0.64 -10.85 -6.39
CA LYS A 73 1.32 -12.05 -5.91
C LYS A 73 0.97 -12.33 -4.45
N LEU A 74 0.97 -11.27 -3.63
CA LEU A 74 0.60 -11.39 -2.21
C LEU A 74 -0.84 -11.89 -2.06
N ILE A 75 -1.77 -11.29 -2.79
CA ILE A 75 -3.18 -11.70 -2.75
C ILE A 75 -3.33 -13.17 -3.13
N ASN A 76 -2.65 -13.61 -4.18
CA ASN A 76 -2.71 -14.99 -4.62
C ASN A 76 -2.16 -15.95 -3.56
N GLU A 77 -1.08 -15.60 -2.90
CA GLU A 77 -0.49 -16.43 -1.86
C GLU A 77 -1.38 -16.51 -0.62
N VAL A 78 -1.93 -15.39 -0.19
CA VAL A 78 -2.80 -15.32 1.00
C VAL A 78 -4.11 -16.05 0.77
N THR A 79 -4.66 -15.98 -0.43
CA THR A 79 -5.96 -16.58 -0.76
C THR A 79 -5.84 -18.05 -1.20
N HIS A 80 -4.64 -18.55 -1.37
CA HIS A 80 -4.42 -19.94 -1.78
C HIS A 80 -4.98 -20.89 -0.74
N GLY A 81 -5.85 -21.81 -1.20
CA GLY A 81 -6.50 -22.77 -0.32
C GLY A 81 -7.77 -22.27 0.36
N VAL A 82 -8.13 -21.01 0.18
CA VAL A 82 -9.38 -20.46 0.68
C VAL A 82 -10.48 -20.71 -0.35
N SER A 83 -11.49 -21.46 0.01
CA SER A 83 -12.58 -21.83 -0.90
C SER A 83 -13.75 -20.85 -0.87
N TYR A 84 -13.91 -20.08 0.20
CA TYR A 84 -15.02 -19.18 0.36
C TYR A 84 -14.60 -17.89 1.06
N PHE A 85 -15.03 -16.76 0.50
CA PHE A 85 -14.80 -15.42 1.07
C PHE A 85 -16.13 -14.79 1.47
N ASP A 86 -16.20 -14.32 2.70
CA ASP A 86 -17.32 -13.47 3.13
C ASP A 86 -17.27 -12.13 2.40
N GLU A 87 -16.06 -11.63 2.17
CA GLU A 87 -15.83 -10.44 1.40
C GLU A 87 -14.52 -10.56 0.63
N LYS A 88 -14.53 -10.19 -0.62
CA LYS A 88 -13.34 -10.08 -1.45
C LYS A 88 -13.51 -8.90 -2.38
N GLN A 89 -12.84 -7.80 -2.07
CA GLN A 89 -12.92 -6.60 -2.85
C GLN A 89 -11.52 -6.09 -3.17
N ILE A 90 -11.22 -5.91 -4.44
CA ILE A 90 -9.95 -5.40 -4.90
C ILE A 90 -10.24 -4.20 -5.79
N THR A 91 -9.66 -3.06 -5.45
CA THR A 91 -9.81 -1.82 -6.20
C THR A 91 -8.47 -1.30 -6.65
N SER A 92 -8.49 -0.54 -7.72
CA SER A 92 -7.31 0.05 -8.31
C SER A 92 -7.63 1.50 -8.67
N GLU A 93 -6.76 2.42 -8.28
CA GLU A 93 -6.96 3.83 -8.52
C GLU A 93 -5.69 4.42 -9.14
N ASP A 94 -5.86 5.12 -10.25
CA ASP A 94 -4.77 5.84 -10.91
C ASP A 94 -4.64 7.22 -10.25
N VAL A 95 -3.55 7.43 -9.53
CA VAL A 95 -3.27 8.68 -8.83
C VAL A 95 -2.10 9.42 -9.45
N THR A 96 -1.80 9.15 -10.70
CA THR A 96 -0.66 9.74 -11.42
C THR A 96 -0.72 11.26 -11.40
N GLU A 97 -1.88 11.83 -11.68
CA GLU A 97 -2.08 13.28 -11.72
C GLU A 97 -1.84 13.92 -10.36
N GLN A 98 -2.42 13.34 -9.32
CA GLN A 98 -2.25 13.82 -7.94
C GLN A 98 -0.79 13.71 -7.49
N PHE A 99 -0.11 12.64 -7.88
CA PHE A 99 1.29 12.43 -7.56
C PHE A 99 2.18 13.50 -8.21
N ILE A 100 1.96 13.79 -9.49
CA ILE A 100 2.71 14.81 -10.21
C ILE A 100 2.50 16.19 -9.59
N ASP A 101 1.26 16.52 -9.23
CA ASP A 101 0.92 17.79 -8.57
C ASP A 101 1.62 17.92 -7.23
N LEU A 102 1.59 16.88 -6.41
CA LEU A 102 2.26 16.86 -5.12
C LEU A 102 3.77 17.05 -5.27
N GLU A 103 4.37 16.34 -6.23
CA GLU A 103 5.80 16.45 -6.52
C GLU A 103 6.18 17.85 -6.94
N ALA A 104 5.38 18.48 -7.78
CA ALA A 104 5.60 19.86 -8.22
C ALA A 104 5.53 20.84 -7.04
N ARG A 105 4.57 20.66 -6.14
CA ARG A 105 4.45 21.48 -4.93
C ARG A 105 5.66 21.35 -4.02
N LEU A 106 6.15 20.12 -3.83
CA LEU A 106 7.33 19.88 -2.99
C LEU A 106 8.57 20.54 -3.58
N LYS A 107 8.76 20.45 -4.88
CA LYS A 107 9.89 21.12 -5.56
C LYS A 107 9.82 22.64 -5.40
N SER A 108 8.63 23.20 -5.55
CA SER A 108 8.40 24.62 -5.40
C SER A 108 8.72 25.11 -3.98
N LYS A 109 8.27 24.38 -2.97
CA LYS A 109 8.56 24.69 -1.57
C LYS A 109 10.04 24.57 -1.26
N LYS A 110 10.71 23.54 -1.74
CA LYS A 110 12.17 23.38 -1.58
C LYS A 110 12.93 24.56 -2.14
N ALA A 111 12.58 24.99 -3.35
CA ALA A 111 13.23 26.14 -3.98
C ALA A 111 13.04 27.41 -3.15
N ALA A 112 11.83 27.65 -2.65
CA ALA A 112 11.52 28.79 -1.81
C ALA A 112 12.32 28.80 -0.51
N TRP A 113 12.46 27.65 0.12
CA TRP A 113 13.22 27.53 1.37
C TRP A 113 14.72 27.69 1.17
N LEU A 114 15.25 27.20 0.07
CA LEU A 114 16.66 27.43 -0.28
C LEU A 114 16.97 28.93 -0.39
N GLN A 115 16.08 29.66 -1.05
CA GLN A 115 16.24 31.11 -1.20
C GLN A 115 16.18 31.84 0.13
N LYS A 116 15.35 31.40 1.06
CA LYS A 116 15.16 32.01 2.37
C LYS A 116 16.16 31.54 3.42
N GLY A 117 16.97 30.54 3.13
CA GLY A 117 17.93 29.99 4.07
C GLY A 117 17.30 29.22 5.22
N THR A 118 16.02 28.85 5.12
CA THR A 118 15.28 28.12 6.15
C THR A 118 15.05 26.64 5.81
N LEU A 119 15.75 26.15 4.82
CA LEU A 119 15.56 24.81 4.30
C LEU A 119 15.87 23.70 5.30
N VAL A 120 16.96 23.83 6.05
CA VAL A 120 17.48 22.75 6.89
C VAL A 120 16.51 22.36 8.01
N PRO A 121 15.95 23.28 8.81
CA PRO A 121 14.98 22.91 9.84
C PRO A 121 13.75 22.23 9.28
N PHE A 122 13.29 22.65 8.12
CA PHE A 122 12.11 22.08 7.48
C PHE A 122 12.37 20.67 6.96
N LEU A 123 13.51 20.44 6.32
CA LEU A 123 13.86 19.10 5.85
C LEU A 123 13.94 18.08 6.99
N ARG A 124 14.41 18.53 8.15
CA ARG A 124 14.47 17.68 9.34
C ARG A 124 13.05 17.28 9.77
N GLY A 125 12.12 18.22 9.82
CA GLY A 125 10.73 17.94 10.13
C GLY A 125 10.08 17.00 9.14
N MET A 126 10.34 17.16 7.84
CA MET A 126 9.82 16.26 6.81
C MET A 126 10.38 14.85 6.94
N SER A 127 11.63 14.72 7.31
CA SER A 127 12.28 13.44 7.51
C SER A 127 11.65 12.66 8.66
N GLU A 128 11.17 13.34 9.69
CA GLU A 128 10.48 12.71 10.81
C GLU A 128 9.06 12.26 10.44
N VAL A 129 8.40 12.97 9.54
CA VAL A 129 7.04 12.66 9.10
C VAL A 129 7.04 11.51 8.09
N CYS A 130 8.03 11.44 7.25
CA CYS A 130 8.18 10.36 6.28
C CYS A 130 8.79 9.12 6.90
#